data_8214c84d6c7e971a646529196ab51390
#
_entry.id   8214c84d6c7e971a646529196ab51390
#
_cell.length_a   1.000
_cell.length_b   1.000
_cell.length_c   1.000
_cell.angle_alpha   90.00
_cell.angle_beta   90.00
_cell.angle_gamma   90.00
#
_symmetry.space_group_name_H-M   'P 1'
#
loop_
_entity.id
_entity.type
_entity.pdbx_description
1 polymer ?
#
loop_
_entity_poly.entity_id
_entity_poly.type
_entity_poly.pdbx_seq_one_letter_code
_entity_poly.pdbx_strand_id
1 'polypeptide(L)'
;MRQCIFCMKWKEEKEFNREHIILEALGGKGDKDICLNVCTSCNSSLGTRVDASLLNQTITKYMRYKFKIRGKNGIPNPFKGIEIKYADTPIVGELKVNKEGKIYGFRAKHQVLDYNDKKLIIGPRKGFPQYVNSKLTESCMNPVTEKEILENKFDFGERKVPHVEYMEFPEETKSQYLLYAFPTMLKMAYEYCFITLGEKYLENSLAVNIRGFLMTYDYKKDIEYFSPTISSLRWINEEKREISLKMYMNNDNLWVKIVLWGIVLADICMSEDASEYRVTDDSSLCVEV
;
A
#
# COMPACT_ATOMS: atom_id res chain seq x y z
N MET A 1 -21.25 27.17 -4.84
CA MET A 1 -20.18 27.25 -3.82
C MET A 1 -20.36 26.11 -2.86
N ARG A 2 -19.29 25.41 -2.54
CA ARG A 2 -19.25 24.27 -1.58
C ARG A 2 -18.05 24.44 -0.65
N GLN A 3 -18.15 24.02 0.58
CA GLN A 3 -17.05 24.06 1.53
C GLN A 3 -16.22 22.77 1.46
N CYS A 4 -14.90 22.91 1.40
CA CYS A 4 -14.00 21.76 1.48
C CYS A 4 -13.79 21.36 2.94
N ILE A 5 -14.00 20.06 3.27
CA ILE A 5 -13.89 19.53 4.63
C ILE A 5 -12.47 19.53 5.21
N PHE A 6 -11.44 19.65 4.36
CA PHE A 6 -10.04 19.69 4.81
C PHE A 6 -9.51 21.12 4.94
N CYS A 7 -9.54 21.94 3.89
CA CYS A 7 -9.03 23.31 3.97
C CYS A 7 -10.06 24.33 4.47
N MET A 8 -11.31 23.93 4.69
CA MET A 8 -12.44 24.76 5.15
C MET A 8 -12.77 25.97 4.26
N LYS A 9 -12.22 26.04 3.05
CA LYS A 9 -12.46 27.13 2.10
C LYS A 9 -13.70 26.84 1.26
N TRP A 10 -14.49 27.91 1.04
CA TRP A 10 -15.58 27.88 0.08
C TRP A 10 -15.02 28.04 -1.33
N LYS A 11 -15.42 27.18 -2.24
CA LYS A 11 -14.93 27.10 -3.61
C LYS A 11 -16.06 26.84 -4.60
N GLU A 12 -15.78 27.06 -5.89
CA GLU A 12 -16.71 26.71 -6.95
C GLU A 12 -16.81 25.18 -7.12
N GLU A 13 -17.94 24.68 -7.59
CA GLU A 13 -18.17 23.24 -7.76
C GLU A 13 -17.18 22.57 -8.69
N LYS A 14 -16.70 23.25 -9.71
CA LYS A 14 -15.66 22.75 -10.64
C LYS A 14 -14.29 22.48 -9.99
N GLU A 15 -14.07 23.02 -8.78
CA GLU A 15 -12.84 22.79 -8.01
C GLU A 15 -12.91 21.53 -7.13
N PHE A 16 -14.01 20.79 -7.18
CA PHE A 16 -14.18 19.53 -6.46
C PHE A 16 -14.16 18.36 -7.43
N ASN A 17 -13.73 17.23 -6.94
CA ASN A 17 -13.81 15.95 -7.62
C ASN A 17 -14.47 14.89 -6.72
N ARG A 18 -14.71 13.73 -7.27
CA ARG A 18 -15.22 12.59 -6.49
C ARG A 18 -14.05 12.01 -5.69
N GLU A 19 -14.13 12.07 -4.38
CA GLU A 19 -13.19 11.41 -3.48
C GLU A 19 -13.80 10.11 -2.98
N HIS A 20 -13.09 9.01 -3.14
CA HIS A 20 -13.51 7.73 -2.59
C HIS A 20 -12.99 7.59 -1.16
N ILE A 21 -13.89 7.45 -0.19
CA ILE A 21 -13.56 7.20 1.23
C ILE A 21 -12.70 5.94 1.34
N ILE A 22 -13.17 4.84 0.77
CA ILE A 22 -12.34 3.66 0.53
C ILE A 22 -11.63 3.88 -0.79
N LEU A 23 -10.32 4.08 -0.74
CA LEU A 23 -9.52 4.44 -1.92
C LEU A 23 -9.79 3.49 -3.09
N GLU A 24 -9.97 4.04 -4.30
CA GLU A 24 -10.12 3.25 -5.53
C GLU A 24 -8.98 2.21 -5.70
N ALA A 25 -7.76 2.61 -5.30
CA ALA A 25 -6.61 1.72 -5.33
C ALA A 25 -6.71 0.54 -4.34
N LEU A 26 -7.57 0.62 -3.33
CA LEU A 26 -7.87 -0.47 -2.40
C LEU A 26 -9.12 -1.26 -2.79
N GLY A 27 -9.84 -0.81 -3.82
CA GLY A 27 -11.04 -1.46 -4.33
C GLY A 27 -12.33 -0.65 -4.18
N GLY A 28 -12.29 0.56 -3.61
CA GLY A 28 -13.44 1.46 -3.54
C GLY A 28 -13.96 1.80 -4.94
N LYS A 29 -15.23 1.52 -5.20
CA LYS A 29 -15.85 1.72 -6.52
C LYS A 29 -17.33 2.08 -6.43
N GLY A 30 -17.87 2.12 -5.22
CA GLY A 30 -19.28 2.38 -4.98
C GLY A 30 -19.63 3.86 -5.07
N ASP A 31 -20.92 4.16 -5.33
CA ASP A 31 -21.41 5.53 -5.21
C ASP A 31 -21.67 5.91 -3.75
N LYS A 32 -21.79 4.93 -2.86
CA LYS A 32 -22.01 5.14 -1.42
C LYS A 32 -20.74 5.55 -0.65
N ASP A 33 -19.56 5.33 -1.22
CA ASP A 33 -18.26 5.65 -0.64
C ASP A 33 -17.66 6.95 -1.19
N ILE A 34 -18.49 7.83 -1.78
CA ILE A 34 -18.07 9.08 -2.37
C ILE A 34 -18.27 10.25 -1.41
N CYS A 35 -17.18 10.98 -1.13
CA CYS A 35 -17.21 12.28 -0.51
C CYS A 35 -17.07 13.38 -1.59
N LEU A 36 -18.09 14.20 -1.76
CA LEU A 36 -18.10 15.28 -2.74
C LEU A 36 -17.53 16.60 -2.20
N ASN A 37 -17.23 16.67 -0.92
CA ASN A 37 -16.78 17.89 -0.23
C ASN A 37 -15.27 17.98 -0.07
N VAL A 38 -14.51 17.29 -0.90
CA VAL A 38 -13.03 17.39 -0.95
C VAL A 38 -12.62 18.12 -2.21
N CYS A 39 -11.95 19.27 -2.08
CA CYS A 39 -11.49 19.98 -3.26
C CYS A 39 -10.27 19.29 -3.90
N THR A 40 -10.12 19.45 -5.21
CA THR A 40 -9.08 18.80 -6.03
C THR A 40 -7.67 19.01 -5.47
N SER A 41 -7.37 20.23 -4.96
CA SER A 41 -6.06 20.51 -4.38
C SER A 41 -5.81 19.74 -3.06
N CYS A 42 -6.82 19.64 -2.17
CA CYS A 42 -6.71 18.83 -0.95
C CYS A 42 -6.62 17.36 -1.28
N ASN A 43 -7.47 16.83 -2.16
CA ASN A 43 -7.43 15.44 -2.61
C ASN A 43 -6.04 15.08 -3.16
N SER A 44 -5.50 15.86 -4.10
CA SER A 44 -4.17 15.60 -4.65
C SER A 44 -3.06 15.65 -3.60
N SER A 45 -3.13 16.60 -2.68
CA SER A 45 -2.15 16.74 -1.60
C SER A 45 -2.20 15.57 -0.61
N LEU A 46 -3.39 15.19 -0.15
CA LEU A 46 -3.61 14.05 0.75
C LEU A 46 -3.22 12.73 0.08
N GLY A 47 -3.55 12.55 -1.19
CA GLY A 47 -3.16 11.38 -1.97
C GLY A 47 -1.64 11.15 -2.00
N THR A 48 -0.84 12.22 -2.07
CA THR A 48 0.63 12.12 -2.11
C THR A 48 1.29 12.03 -0.72
N ARG A 49 0.69 12.62 0.32
CA ARG A 49 1.29 12.72 1.66
C ARG A 49 0.70 11.71 2.65
N VAL A 50 -0.58 11.38 2.53
CA VAL A 50 -1.31 10.49 3.42
C VAL A 50 -1.53 9.13 2.76
N ASP A 51 -2.29 9.06 1.65
CA ASP A 51 -2.69 7.77 1.07
C ASP A 51 -1.50 6.98 0.53
N ALA A 52 -0.47 7.67 0.03
CA ALA A 52 0.76 7.03 -0.43
C ALA A 52 1.50 6.29 0.70
N SER A 53 1.30 6.64 1.97
CA SER A 53 1.88 5.92 3.10
C SER A 53 1.43 4.47 3.13
N LEU A 54 0.13 4.22 2.99
CA LEU A 54 -0.46 2.88 2.91
C LEU A 54 -0.19 2.20 1.57
N LEU A 55 -0.42 2.92 0.44
CA LEU A 55 -0.38 2.33 -0.90
C LEU A 55 1.01 1.87 -1.31
N ASN A 56 2.07 2.45 -0.76
CA ASN A 56 3.45 2.07 -1.06
C ASN A 56 3.95 0.86 -0.27
N GLN A 57 3.23 0.42 0.77
CA GLN A 57 3.63 -0.71 1.59
C GLN A 57 3.58 -2.03 0.82
N THR A 58 4.54 -2.90 1.09
CA THR A 58 4.63 -4.23 0.46
C THR A 58 3.40 -5.07 0.75
N ILE A 59 2.87 -5.02 1.99
CA ILE A 59 1.65 -5.72 2.38
C ILE A 59 0.46 -5.25 1.54
N THR A 60 0.24 -3.94 1.39
CA THR A 60 -0.82 -3.40 0.53
C THR A 60 -0.67 -3.86 -0.92
N LYS A 61 0.56 -3.81 -1.46
CA LYS A 61 0.83 -4.30 -2.83
C LYS A 61 0.54 -5.78 -2.96
N TYR A 62 0.87 -6.58 -1.95
CA TYR A 62 0.59 -8.01 -1.92
C TYR A 62 -0.92 -8.30 -1.85
N MET A 63 -1.67 -7.63 -0.99
CA MET A 63 -3.13 -7.80 -0.90
C MET A 63 -3.82 -7.40 -2.21
N ARG A 64 -3.41 -6.29 -2.82
CA ARG A 64 -3.89 -5.87 -4.14
C ARG A 64 -3.56 -6.88 -5.23
N TYR A 65 -2.36 -7.46 -5.19
CA TYR A 65 -1.95 -8.53 -6.10
C TYR A 65 -2.81 -9.79 -5.89
N LYS A 66 -2.97 -10.22 -4.65
CA LYS A 66 -3.73 -11.41 -4.25
C LYS A 66 -5.20 -11.31 -4.67
N PHE A 67 -5.84 -10.18 -4.39
CA PHE A 67 -7.24 -9.94 -4.71
C PHE A 67 -7.48 -9.34 -6.10
N LYS A 68 -6.42 -9.19 -6.92
CA LYS A 68 -6.48 -8.63 -8.28
C LYS A 68 -7.06 -7.22 -8.34
N ILE A 69 -6.80 -6.40 -7.32
CA ILE A 69 -7.27 -5.02 -7.24
C ILE A 69 -6.41 -4.14 -8.16
N ARG A 70 -7.04 -3.56 -9.18
CA ARG A 70 -6.39 -2.68 -10.14
C ARG A 70 -6.41 -1.24 -9.65
N GLY A 71 -5.31 -0.50 -9.82
CA GLY A 71 -5.28 0.95 -9.78
C GLY A 71 -4.97 1.52 -11.17
N LYS A 72 -4.70 2.81 -11.29
CA LYS A 72 -4.35 3.49 -12.56
C LYS A 72 -3.25 2.77 -13.36
N ASN A 73 -2.28 2.19 -12.68
CA ASN A 73 -1.13 1.49 -13.29
C ASN A 73 -1.31 -0.03 -13.34
N GLY A 74 -2.52 -0.55 -13.12
CA GLY A 74 -2.82 -1.97 -13.06
C GLY A 74 -2.60 -2.57 -11.67
N ILE A 75 -2.42 -3.90 -11.62
CA ILE A 75 -2.13 -4.63 -10.40
C ILE A 75 -0.65 -4.44 -10.05
N PRO A 76 -0.30 -4.00 -8.82
CA PRO A 76 1.09 -3.77 -8.45
C PRO A 76 1.89 -5.08 -8.39
N ASN A 77 3.20 -4.99 -8.63
CA ASN A 77 4.11 -6.08 -8.35
C ASN A 77 4.58 -6.01 -6.87
N PRO A 78 4.12 -6.90 -5.98
CA PRO A 78 4.53 -6.91 -4.58
C PRO A 78 5.96 -7.43 -4.39
N PHE A 79 6.49 -8.14 -5.38
CA PHE A 79 7.80 -8.80 -5.32
C PHE A 79 8.93 -7.90 -5.82
N LYS A 80 8.64 -6.65 -6.20
CA LYS A 80 9.66 -5.71 -6.65
C LYS A 80 10.63 -5.37 -5.51
N GLY A 81 11.92 -5.60 -5.73
CA GLY A 81 12.96 -5.41 -4.72
C GLY A 81 13.10 -6.55 -3.73
N ILE A 82 12.25 -7.58 -3.79
CA ILE A 82 12.37 -8.78 -2.96
C ILE A 82 13.21 -9.81 -3.69
N GLU A 83 14.24 -10.31 -3.00
CA GLU A 83 15.07 -11.39 -3.51
C GLU A 83 14.39 -12.73 -3.31
N ILE A 84 14.21 -13.45 -4.40
CA ILE A 84 13.58 -14.77 -4.42
C ILE A 84 14.56 -15.77 -5.03
N LYS A 85 14.69 -16.93 -4.40
CA LYS A 85 15.44 -18.04 -5.00
C LYS A 85 14.64 -18.67 -6.13
N TYR A 86 15.30 -19.02 -7.22
CA TYR A 86 14.68 -19.69 -8.35
C TYR A 86 14.61 -21.20 -8.08
N ALA A 87 13.41 -21.67 -7.71
CA ALA A 87 13.18 -23.07 -7.38
C ALA A 87 14.27 -23.64 -6.42
N ASP A 88 14.75 -24.87 -6.66
CA ASP A 88 15.78 -25.53 -5.87
C ASP A 88 17.22 -25.13 -6.28
N THR A 89 17.36 -24.00 -6.94
CA THR A 89 18.67 -23.50 -7.36
C THR A 89 19.19 -22.43 -6.41
N PRO A 90 20.52 -22.17 -6.36
CA PRO A 90 21.07 -21.07 -5.61
C PRO A 90 20.88 -19.70 -6.31
N ILE A 91 20.17 -19.66 -7.46
CA ILE A 91 19.98 -18.45 -8.24
C ILE A 91 18.99 -17.52 -7.55
N VAL A 92 19.42 -16.30 -7.27
CA VAL A 92 18.61 -15.24 -6.64
C VAL A 92 18.21 -14.20 -7.69
N GLY A 93 17.01 -13.70 -7.60
CA GLY A 93 16.50 -12.68 -8.50
C GLY A 93 15.14 -12.12 -8.07
N GLU A 94 14.48 -11.48 -9.00
CA GLU A 94 13.18 -10.83 -8.79
C GLU A 94 12.12 -11.41 -9.74
N LEU A 95 10.88 -11.53 -9.23
CA LEU A 95 9.74 -11.90 -10.07
C LEU A 95 9.26 -10.70 -10.90
N LYS A 96 8.92 -10.97 -12.14
CA LYS A 96 8.26 -10.01 -13.03
C LYS A 96 6.77 -10.28 -13.08
N VAL A 97 5.98 -9.26 -12.75
CA VAL A 97 4.53 -9.28 -12.77
C VAL A 97 4.04 -8.26 -13.80
N ASN A 98 3.11 -8.65 -14.65
CA ASN A 98 2.49 -7.76 -15.63
C ASN A 98 1.35 -6.92 -14.99
N LYS A 99 0.73 -6.01 -15.76
CA LYS A 99 -0.34 -5.13 -15.28
C LYS A 99 -1.61 -5.88 -14.85
N GLU A 100 -1.79 -7.11 -15.31
CA GLU A 100 -2.90 -8.02 -14.97
C GLU A 100 -2.59 -8.84 -13.70
N GLY A 101 -1.42 -8.65 -13.08
CA GLY A 101 -1.00 -9.40 -11.90
C GLY A 101 -0.62 -10.86 -12.23
N LYS A 102 -0.14 -11.14 -13.44
CA LYS A 102 0.38 -12.46 -13.81
C LYS A 102 1.91 -12.46 -13.73
N ILE A 103 2.49 -13.42 -13.02
CA ILE A 103 3.92 -13.67 -13.07
C ILE A 103 4.26 -14.19 -14.47
N TYR A 104 5.16 -13.50 -15.18
CA TYR A 104 5.54 -13.86 -16.54
C TYR A 104 7.04 -14.13 -16.69
N GLY A 105 7.81 -13.96 -15.63
CA GLY A 105 9.24 -14.22 -15.68
C GLY A 105 9.94 -13.99 -14.36
N PHE A 106 11.20 -14.40 -14.36
CA PHE A 106 12.15 -14.21 -13.28
C PHE A 106 13.37 -13.48 -13.84
N ARG A 107 13.86 -12.48 -13.12
CA ARG A 107 15.07 -11.74 -13.47
C ARG A 107 16.15 -12.06 -12.46
N ALA A 108 17.10 -12.90 -12.84
CA ALA A 108 18.27 -13.17 -12.01
C ALA A 108 19.04 -11.87 -11.72
N LYS A 109 19.62 -11.75 -10.53
CA LYS A 109 20.61 -10.71 -10.22
C LYS A 109 21.96 -11.09 -10.79
N HIS A 110 22.85 -10.10 -10.94
CA HIS A 110 24.26 -10.36 -11.19
C HIS A 110 24.86 -11.08 -9.99
N GLN A 111 25.32 -12.30 -10.16
CA GLN A 111 25.87 -13.15 -9.09
C GLN A 111 26.87 -14.16 -9.62
N VAL A 112 27.75 -14.60 -8.74
CA VAL A 112 28.68 -15.71 -8.98
C VAL A 112 28.21 -16.90 -8.16
N LEU A 113 28.11 -18.05 -8.78
CA LEU A 113 27.65 -19.30 -8.15
C LEU A 113 28.72 -20.36 -8.31
N ASP A 114 28.92 -21.17 -7.29
CA ASP A 114 29.73 -22.40 -7.39
C ASP A 114 28.80 -23.53 -7.88
N TYR A 115 29.17 -24.14 -8.99
CA TYR A 115 28.43 -25.22 -9.64
C TYR A 115 29.35 -26.25 -10.24
N ASN A 116 29.34 -27.48 -9.75
CA ASN A 116 30.14 -28.59 -10.22
C ASN A 116 31.65 -28.20 -10.37
N ASP A 117 32.23 -27.70 -9.29
CA ASP A 117 33.63 -27.25 -9.20
C ASP A 117 34.02 -26.11 -10.16
N LYS A 118 32.99 -25.45 -10.74
CA LYS A 118 33.19 -24.29 -11.62
C LYS A 118 32.43 -23.09 -11.06
N LYS A 119 32.96 -21.89 -11.32
CA LYS A 119 32.27 -20.65 -11.05
C LYS A 119 31.41 -20.24 -12.23
N LEU A 120 30.09 -20.13 -12.02
CA LEU A 120 29.16 -19.60 -13.00
C LEU A 120 28.85 -18.14 -12.67
N ILE A 121 28.98 -17.28 -13.68
CA ILE A 121 28.58 -15.88 -13.57
C ILE A 121 27.21 -15.75 -14.24
N ILE A 122 26.22 -15.26 -13.47
CA ILE A 122 24.83 -15.16 -13.94
C ILE A 122 24.36 -13.71 -13.77
N GLY A 123 23.48 -13.28 -14.67
CA GLY A 123 22.84 -11.98 -14.52
C GLY A 123 21.98 -11.58 -15.71
N PRO A 124 21.26 -10.45 -15.59
CA PRO A 124 20.50 -9.88 -16.69
C PRO A 124 21.44 -9.31 -17.76
N ARG A 125 21.02 -9.34 -19.03
CA ARG A 125 21.83 -8.86 -20.16
C ARG A 125 22.39 -7.45 -19.98
N LYS A 126 21.58 -6.54 -19.42
CA LYS A 126 21.99 -5.15 -19.14
C LYS A 126 23.08 -5.11 -18.07
N GLY A 127 24.25 -4.61 -18.41
CA GLY A 127 25.40 -4.51 -17.52
C GLY A 127 26.13 -5.84 -17.26
N PHE A 128 25.74 -6.93 -17.93
CA PHE A 128 26.34 -8.25 -17.71
C PHE A 128 27.80 -8.31 -18.16
N PRO A 129 28.20 -7.80 -19.36
CA PRO A 129 29.59 -7.80 -19.74
C PRO A 129 30.53 -7.08 -18.78
N GLN A 130 30.09 -5.92 -18.25
CA GLN A 130 30.84 -5.15 -17.26
C GLN A 130 31.00 -5.92 -15.95
N TYR A 131 29.92 -6.58 -15.51
CA TYR A 131 29.93 -7.40 -14.30
C TYR A 131 30.85 -8.61 -14.44
N VAL A 132 30.79 -9.32 -15.58
CA VAL A 132 31.73 -10.45 -15.88
C VAL A 132 33.16 -9.99 -15.81
N ASN A 133 33.50 -8.92 -16.54
CA ASN A 133 34.89 -8.42 -16.60
C ASN A 133 35.37 -7.91 -15.24
N SER A 134 34.49 -7.32 -14.38
CA SER A 134 34.90 -6.97 -13.02
C SER A 134 35.28 -8.22 -12.21
N LYS A 135 34.50 -9.30 -12.32
CA LYS A 135 34.81 -10.56 -11.61
C LYS A 135 36.05 -11.29 -12.13
N LEU A 136 36.28 -11.24 -13.43
CA LEU A 136 37.52 -11.76 -14.01
C LEU A 136 38.74 -10.97 -13.51
N THR A 137 38.67 -9.64 -13.49
CA THR A 137 39.72 -8.78 -12.95
C THR A 137 39.99 -9.04 -11.48
N GLU A 138 38.93 -9.16 -10.65
CA GLU A 138 39.07 -9.53 -9.24
C GLU A 138 39.74 -10.89 -9.04
N SER A 139 39.65 -11.79 -10.02
CA SER A 139 40.27 -13.11 -10.04
C SER A 139 41.64 -13.13 -10.76
N CYS A 140 42.20 -11.98 -11.06
CA CYS A 140 43.46 -11.83 -11.83
C CYS A 140 43.41 -12.48 -13.23
N MET A 141 42.22 -12.53 -13.84
CA MET A 141 42.00 -13.04 -15.20
C MET A 141 41.86 -11.90 -16.21
N ASN A 142 42.20 -12.15 -17.46
CA ASN A 142 42.06 -11.16 -18.52
C ASN A 142 40.55 -10.90 -18.83
N PRO A 143 40.17 -9.64 -19.10
CA PRO A 143 38.84 -9.32 -19.59
C PRO A 143 38.54 -10.03 -20.92
N VAL A 144 37.25 -10.37 -21.11
CA VAL A 144 36.73 -11.02 -22.31
C VAL A 144 35.80 -10.10 -23.06
N THR A 145 35.63 -10.32 -24.36
CA THR A 145 34.71 -9.54 -25.21
C THR A 145 33.25 -9.93 -24.95
N GLU A 146 32.31 -9.04 -25.28
CA GLU A 146 30.89 -9.35 -25.20
C GLU A 146 30.51 -10.56 -26.07
N LYS A 147 31.16 -10.75 -27.20
CA LYS A 147 30.98 -11.88 -28.10
C LYS A 147 31.34 -13.20 -27.41
N GLU A 148 32.50 -13.27 -26.78
CA GLU A 148 32.95 -14.46 -26.04
C GLU A 148 32.03 -14.78 -24.87
N ILE A 149 31.51 -13.74 -24.16
CA ILE A 149 30.49 -13.93 -23.08
C ILE A 149 29.23 -14.54 -23.64
N LEU A 150 28.75 -14.09 -24.81
CA LEU A 150 27.51 -14.58 -25.43
C LEU A 150 27.65 -15.99 -26.02
N GLU A 151 28.83 -16.37 -26.45
CA GLU A 151 29.14 -17.72 -26.98
C GLU A 151 29.19 -18.77 -25.85
N ASN A 152 29.64 -18.39 -24.66
CA ASN A 152 29.73 -19.26 -23.47
C ASN A 152 28.48 -19.30 -22.62
N LYS A 153 27.30 -19.48 -23.25
CA LYS A 153 26.03 -19.55 -22.51
C LYS A 153 25.87 -20.92 -21.84
N PHE A 154 25.49 -20.88 -20.57
CA PHE A 154 25.04 -22.06 -19.86
C PHE A 154 23.49 -22.15 -19.97
N ASP A 155 22.98 -23.28 -20.39
CA ASP A 155 21.53 -23.52 -20.44
C ASP A 155 21.11 -24.29 -19.19
N PHE A 156 20.24 -23.67 -18.40
CA PHE A 156 19.65 -24.28 -17.21
C PHE A 156 18.41 -25.16 -17.51
N GLY A 157 18.14 -25.45 -18.80
CA GLY A 157 16.99 -26.23 -19.23
C GLY A 157 15.69 -25.43 -19.24
N GLU A 158 14.55 -26.12 -19.19
CA GLU A 158 13.23 -25.48 -19.22
C GLU A 158 13.04 -24.49 -18.07
N ARG A 159 12.69 -23.25 -18.42
CA ARG A 159 12.44 -22.19 -17.43
C ARG A 159 11.04 -22.36 -16.85
N LYS A 160 10.92 -22.95 -15.68
CA LYS A 160 9.68 -22.90 -14.91
C LYS A 160 9.53 -21.52 -14.31
N VAL A 161 8.40 -20.86 -14.54
CA VAL A 161 8.08 -19.59 -13.86
C VAL A 161 7.75 -19.93 -12.41
N PRO A 162 8.45 -19.32 -11.42
CA PRO A 162 8.17 -19.57 -10.01
C PRO A 162 6.70 -19.23 -9.70
N HIS A 163 6.04 -20.12 -8.97
CA HIS A 163 4.71 -19.89 -8.44
C HIS A 163 4.83 -19.47 -6.97
N VAL A 164 4.19 -18.37 -6.60
CA VAL A 164 4.15 -17.89 -5.22
C VAL A 164 2.72 -18.01 -4.73
N GLU A 165 2.46 -18.98 -3.87
CA GLU A 165 1.12 -19.22 -3.30
C GLU A 165 0.88 -18.35 -2.07
N TYR A 166 1.92 -18.12 -1.28
CA TYR A 166 1.80 -17.48 0.02
C TYR A 166 3.02 -16.59 0.33
N MET A 167 2.79 -15.50 1.05
CA MET A 167 3.82 -14.60 1.53
C MET A 167 3.61 -14.34 3.02
N GLU A 168 4.57 -14.75 3.85
CA GLU A 168 4.60 -14.40 5.26
C GLU A 168 5.29 -13.05 5.47
N PHE A 169 4.77 -12.29 6.42
CA PHE A 169 5.36 -11.04 6.83
C PHE A 169 5.87 -11.14 8.27
N PRO A 170 7.14 -10.80 8.53
CA PRO A 170 7.67 -10.71 9.89
C PRO A 170 6.85 -9.73 10.76
N GLU A 171 6.83 -9.94 12.08
CA GLU A 171 6.09 -9.09 13.03
C GLU A 171 6.55 -7.62 12.97
N GLU A 172 7.84 -7.37 12.76
CA GLU A 172 8.36 -6.03 12.56
C GLU A 172 7.74 -5.35 11.33
N THR A 173 7.61 -6.09 10.22
CA THR A 173 6.97 -5.60 8.99
C THR A 173 5.48 -5.31 9.23
N LYS A 174 4.78 -6.15 9.99
CA LYS A 174 3.37 -5.94 10.36
C LYS A 174 3.22 -4.71 11.24
N SER A 175 4.06 -4.56 12.28
CA SER A 175 4.04 -3.42 13.19
C SER A 175 4.31 -2.11 12.42
N GLN A 176 5.32 -2.09 11.57
CA GLN A 176 5.61 -0.94 10.72
C GLN A 176 4.46 -0.64 9.76
N TYR A 177 3.84 -1.67 9.19
CA TYR A 177 2.67 -1.50 8.32
C TYR A 177 1.52 -0.80 9.03
N LEU A 178 1.20 -1.18 10.26
CA LEU A 178 0.14 -0.54 11.05
C LEU A 178 0.38 0.96 11.21
N LEU A 179 1.62 1.36 11.50
CA LEU A 179 1.98 2.77 11.60
C LEU A 179 1.74 3.53 10.29
N TYR A 180 2.18 2.99 9.16
CA TYR A 180 1.99 3.63 7.86
C TYR A 180 0.54 3.57 7.34
N ALA A 181 -0.26 2.61 7.80
CA ALA A 181 -1.66 2.49 7.42
C ALA A 181 -2.55 3.50 8.16
N PHE A 182 -2.19 3.83 9.41
CA PHE A 182 -3.03 4.63 10.30
C PHE A 182 -3.46 5.99 9.72
N PRO A 183 -2.58 6.84 9.16
CA PRO A 183 -3.00 8.15 8.64
C PRO A 183 -4.04 8.04 7.52
N THR A 184 -3.92 7.03 6.65
CA THR A 184 -4.93 6.77 5.61
C THR A 184 -6.24 6.28 6.21
N MET A 185 -6.18 5.38 7.20
CA MET A 185 -7.39 4.91 7.90
C MET A 185 -8.06 6.06 8.65
N LEU A 186 -7.30 6.94 9.28
CA LEU A 186 -7.82 8.14 9.93
C LEU A 186 -8.51 9.09 8.94
N LYS A 187 -7.94 9.29 7.75
CA LYS A 187 -8.58 10.05 6.67
C LYS A 187 -9.91 9.41 6.27
N MET A 188 -9.92 8.10 6.04
CA MET A 188 -11.13 7.35 5.70
C MET A 188 -12.22 7.52 6.79
N ALA A 189 -11.85 7.41 8.07
CA ALA A 189 -12.75 7.61 9.20
C ALA A 189 -13.30 9.04 9.23
N TYR A 190 -12.45 10.05 9.01
CA TYR A 190 -12.85 11.45 9.00
C TYR A 190 -13.86 11.77 7.88
N GLU A 191 -13.60 11.31 6.67
CA GLU A 191 -14.50 11.47 5.53
C GLU A 191 -15.82 10.72 5.75
N TYR A 192 -15.75 9.52 6.31
CA TYR A 192 -16.91 8.70 6.64
C TYR A 192 -17.80 9.36 7.70
N CYS A 193 -17.20 9.92 8.76
CA CYS A 193 -17.96 10.69 9.76
C CYS A 193 -18.66 11.90 9.13
N PHE A 194 -17.98 12.63 8.24
CA PHE A 194 -18.60 13.76 7.58
C PHE A 194 -19.80 13.37 6.73
N ILE A 195 -19.71 12.34 5.89
CA ILE A 195 -20.86 11.95 5.04
C ILE A 195 -22.04 11.39 5.84
N THR A 196 -21.76 10.81 7.00
CA THR A 196 -22.80 10.21 7.86
C THR A 196 -23.45 11.22 8.80
N LEU A 197 -22.67 12.15 9.38
CA LEU A 197 -23.12 13.08 10.42
C LEU A 197 -23.34 14.51 9.90
N GLY A 198 -22.84 14.82 8.69
CA GLY A 198 -22.99 16.13 8.06
C GLY A 198 -22.02 17.19 8.59
N GLU A 199 -22.33 18.44 8.27
CA GLU A 199 -21.47 19.61 8.53
C GLU A 199 -21.19 19.82 10.03
N LYS A 200 -22.12 19.47 10.90
CA LYS A 200 -21.98 19.59 12.35
C LYS A 200 -20.74 18.86 12.88
N TYR A 201 -20.36 17.75 12.26
CA TYR A 201 -19.16 17.01 12.62
C TYR A 201 -17.88 17.83 12.46
N LEU A 202 -17.82 18.74 11.48
CA LEU A 202 -16.63 19.56 11.22
C LEU A 202 -16.28 20.55 12.35
N GLU A 203 -17.24 20.86 13.21
CA GLU A 203 -17.08 21.77 14.36
C GLU A 203 -16.63 21.04 15.63
N ASN A 204 -16.71 19.70 15.64
CA ASN A 204 -16.24 18.88 16.76
C ASN A 204 -14.75 19.08 17.00
N SER A 205 -14.35 19.27 18.27
CA SER A 205 -12.97 19.56 18.65
C SER A 205 -11.97 18.49 18.15
N LEU A 206 -12.37 17.23 18.23
CA LEU A 206 -11.52 16.12 17.78
C LEU A 206 -11.43 16.09 16.24
N ALA A 207 -12.53 16.38 15.54
CA ALA A 207 -12.51 16.51 14.07
C ALA A 207 -11.59 17.64 13.61
N VAL A 208 -11.54 18.77 14.34
CA VAL A 208 -10.61 19.88 14.09
C VAL A 208 -9.16 19.41 14.23
N ASN A 209 -8.84 18.68 15.30
CA ASN A 209 -7.49 18.16 15.56
C ASN A 209 -7.08 17.13 14.48
N ILE A 210 -7.96 16.18 14.15
CA ILE A 210 -7.73 15.18 13.11
C ILE A 210 -7.47 15.86 11.76
N ARG A 211 -8.30 16.83 11.38
CA ARG A 211 -8.12 17.61 10.15
C ARG A 211 -6.79 18.34 10.14
N GLY A 212 -6.43 18.99 11.24
CA GLY A 212 -5.13 19.67 11.40
C GLY A 212 -3.96 18.71 11.18
N PHE A 213 -4.00 17.54 11.82
CA PHE A 213 -3.01 16.48 11.62
C PHE A 213 -2.93 16.06 10.15
N LEU A 214 -4.04 15.67 9.52
CA LEU A 214 -4.06 15.21 8.13
C LEU A 214 -3.54 16.27 7.15
N MET A 215 -3.79 17.55 7.41
CA MET A 215 -3.35 18.64 6.56
C MET A 215 -1.84 18.93 6.66
N THR A 216 -1.20 18.57 7.76
CA THR A 216 0.25 18.79 7.99
C THR A 216 1.08 17.53 7.78
N TYR A 217 0.52 16.34 8.02
CA TYR A 217 1.24 15.06 7.93
C TYR A 217 1.83 14.82 6.54
N ASP A 218 3.09 14.35 6.51
CA ASP A 218 3.78 13.88 5.31
C ASP A 218 4.61 12.64 5.64
N TYR A 219 4.17 11.47 5.19
CA TYR A 219 4.81 10.18 5.49
C TYR A 219 6.30 10.09 5.13
N LYS A 220 6.80 11.00 4.28
CA LYS A 220 8.22 11.04 3.89
C LYS A 220 9.09 11.79 4.91
N LYS A 221 8.47 12.59 5.77
CA LYS A 221 9.15 13.47 6.74
C LYS A 221 8.85 13.06 8.17
N ASP A 222 7.62 12.60 8.42
CA ASP A 222 7.13 12.27 9.75
C ASP A 222 7.41 10.81 10.04
N ILE A 223 8.60 10.51 10.57
CA ILE A 223 9.02 9.16 10.97
C ILE A 223 8.32 8.77 12.27
N GLU A 224 8.14 9.73 13.17
CA GLU A 224 7.41 9.60 14.42
C GLU A 224 6.24 10.58 14.42
N TYR A 225 5.04 10.08 14.65
CA TYR A 225 3.86 10.93 14.81
C TYR A 225 3.06 10.54 16.04
N PHE A 226 2.43 11.53 16.65
CA PHE A 226 1.46 11.30 17.71
C PHE A 226 0.06 11.23 17.07
N SER A 227 -0.69 10.19 17.42
CA SER A 227 -2.09 10.11 17.00
C SER A 227 -2.86 11.32 17.57
N PRO A 228 -3.61 12.05 16.74
CA PRO A 228 -4.44 13.17 17.20
C PRO A 228 -5.67 12.71 17.98
N THR A 229 -5.88 11.42 18.13
CA THR A 229 -7.05 10.81 18.77
C THR A 229 -6.69 9.49 19.43
N ILE A 230 -7.54 9.03 20.35
CA ILE A 230 -7.44 7.69 20.93
C ILE A 230 -7.71 6.66 19.83
N SER A 231 -6.82 5.71 19.70
CA SER A 231 -6.96 4.66 18.68
C SER A 231 -6.30 3.36 19.13
N SER A 232 -6.84 2.25 18.65
CA SER A 232 -6.19 0.95 18.73
C SER A 232 -6.02 0.37 17.35
N LEU A 233 -4.81 -0.12 17.05
CA LEU A 233 -4.50 -0.80 15.81
C LEU A 233 -3.97 -2.18 16.13
N ARG A 234 -4.47 -3.18 15.45
CA ARG A 234 -4.02 -4.54 15.62
C ARG A 234 -4.04 -5.33 14.33
N TRP A 235 -3.11 -6.25 14.23
CA TRP A 235 -3.12 -7.27 13.20
C TRP A 235 -4.13 -8.36 13.57
N ILE A 236 -4.95 -8.78 12.59
CA ILE A 236 -5.89 -9.89 12.71
C ILE A 236 -5.64 -10.87 11.56
N ASN A 237 -5.98 -12.15 11.76
CA ASN A 237 -5.69 -13.20 10.77
C ASN A 237 -6.99 -13.78 10.19
N GLU A 238 -7.93 -12.92 9.84
CA GLU A 238 -9.23 -13.30 9.27
C GLU A 238 -9.32 -12.93 7.79
N GLU A 239 -8.25 -13.05 7.06
CA GLU A 239 -8.11 -12.58 5.69
C GLU A 239 -9.39 -12.71 4.86
N LYS A 240 -9.93 -11.57 4.43
CA LYS A 240 -11.18 -11.45 3.68
C LYS A 240 -11.00 -10.48 2.51
N ARG A 241 -11.71 -10.75 1.42
CA ARG A 241 -11.76 -9.85 0.26
C ARG A 241 -12.72 -8.69 0.49
N GLU A 242 -12.55 -7.99 1.60
CA GLU A 242 -13.45 -6.95 2.08
C GLU A 242 -12.71 -5.83 2.80
N ILE A 243 -13.20 -4.61 2.63
CA ILE A 243 -12.85 -3.44 3.45
C ILE A 243 -14.14 -2.88 4.02
N SER A 244 -14.16 -2.67 5.33
CA SER A 244 -15.36 -2.15 6.01
C SER A 244 -15.04 -1.04 7.00
N LEU A 245 -15.96 -0.08 7.08
CA LEU A 245 -16.02 0.96 8.09
C LEU A 245 -17.35 0.85 8.82
N LYS A 246 -17.32 0.83 10.14
CA LYS A 246 -18.53 0.81 10.97
C LYS A 246 -18.43 1.87 12.05
N MET A 247 -19.42 2.76 12.11
CA MET A 247 -19.58 3.73 13.17
C MET A 247 -20.32 3.10 14.35
N TYR A 248 -19.91 3.41 15.57
CA TYR A 248 -20.58 2.95 16.80
C TYR A 248 -20.31 3.88 17.98
N MET A 249 -21.16 3.78 18.99
CA MET A 249 -21.03 4.52 20.25
C MET A 249 -20.44 3.63 21.32
N ASN A 250 -19.52 4.19 22.12
CA ASN A 250 -19.00 3.54 23.33
C ASN A 250 -18.70 4.60 24.40
N ASN A 251 -19.40 4.54 25.53
CA ASN A 251 -19.27 5.49 26.66
C ASN A 251 -19.34 6.97 26.21
N ASP A 252 -20.40 7.33 25.50
CA ASP A 252 -20.64 8.67 24.94
C ASP A 252 -19.61 9.14 23.90
N ASN A 253 -18.63 8.32 23.58
CA ASN A 253 -17.67 8.59 22.51
C ASN A 253 -18.12 7.96 21.19
N LEU A 254 -17.86 8.68 20.11
CA LEU A 254 -18.08 8.17 18.76
C LEU A 254 -16.80 7.46 18.25
N TRP A 255 -16.99 6.26 17.79
CA TRP A 255 -15.89 5.44 17.25
C TRP A 255 -16.17 5.02 15.83
N VAL A 256 -15.12 4.88 15.04
CA VAL A 256 -15.13 4.23 13.73
C VAL A 256 -14.20 3.03 13.76
N LYS A 257 -14.77 1.85 13.53
CA LYS A 257 -14.06 0.62 13.31
C LYS A 257 -13.75 0.47 11.83
N ILE A 258 -12.49 0.23 11.48
CA ILE A 258 -12.04 -0.03 10.11
C ILE A 258 -11.39 -1.40 10.05
N VAL A 259 -11.80 -2.22 9.10
CA VAL A 259 -11.16 -3.50 8.80
C VAL A 259 -10.65 -3.45 7.37
N LEU A 260 -9.34 -3.67 7.19
CA LEU A 260 -8.71 -3.79 5.87
C LEU A 260 -8.42 -5.26 5.58
N TRP A 261 -9.15 -5.83 4.63
CA TRP A 261 -8.96 -7.20 4.12
C TRP A 261 -8.93 -8.29 5.20
N GLY A 262 -9.52 -8.05 6.37
CA GLY A 262 -9.47 -8.97 7.50
C GLY A 262 -8.08 -9.19 8.09
N ILE A 263 -7.09 -8.34 7.76
CA ILE A 263 -5.73 -8.43 8.30
C ILE A 263 -5.38 -7.30 9.27
N VAL A 264 -6.02 -6.14 9.12
CA VAL A 264 -5.84 -4.98 10.02
C VAL A 264 -7.18 -4.53 10.54
N LEU A 265 -7.25 -4.31 11.83
CA LEU A 265 -8.37 -3.69 12.50
C LEU A 265 -7.89 -2.42 13.21
N ALA A 266 -8.60 -1.32 12.97
CA ALA A 266 -8.46 -0.08 13.73
C ALA A 266 -9.79 0.28 14.36
N ASP A 267 -9.75 0.66 15.64
CA ASP A 267 -10.84 1.37 16.31
C ASP A 267 -10.34 2.78 16.62
N ILE A 268 -10.97 3.80 16.06
CA ILE A 268 -10.54 5.19 16.09
C ILE A 268 -11.64 6.03 16.73
N CYS A 269 -11.32 6.75 17.81
CA CYS A 269 -12.23 7.71 18.43
C CYS A 269 -12.36 8.95 17.54
N MET A 270 -13.56 9.28 17.13
CA MET A 270 -13.86 10.38 16.21
C MET A 270 -14.58 11.55 16.91
N SER A 271 -15.10 11.34 18.12
CA SER A 271 -15.62 12.37 19.03
C SER A 271 -15.61 11.85 20.46
N GLU A 272 -15.15 12.70 21.41
CA GLU A 272 -15.19 12.42 22.86
C GLU A 272 -16.53 12.83 23.50
N ASP A 273 -17.35 13.58 22.79
CA ASP A 273 -18.75 13.88 23.13
C ASP A 273 -19.61 13.69 21.90
N ALA A 274 -20.31 12.58 21.88
CA ALA A 274 -21.17 12.21 20.77
C ALA A 274 -22.66 12.28 21.13
N SER A 275 -22.99 12.91 22.24
CA SER A 275 -24.38 13.07 22.70
C SER A 275 -25.32 13.72 21.66
N GLU A 276 -24.71 14.52 20.76
CA GLU A 276 -25.42 15.22 19.70
C GLU A 276 -25.60 14.42 18.40
N TYR A 277 -24.96 13.23 18.30
CA TYR A 277 -25.02 12.42 17.09
C TYR A 277 -25.98 11.23 17.28
N ARG A 278 -26.74 10.95 16.24
CA ARG A 278 -27.57 9.74 16.17
C ARG A 278 -26.87 8.72 15.27
N VAL A 279 -26.30 7.71 15.89
CA VAL A 279 -25.70 6.57 15.18
C VAL A 279 -26.71 5.45 15.12
N THR A 280 -27.03 4.97 13.92
CA THR A 280 -27.91 3.81 13.72
C THR A 280 -27.05 2.56 13.50
N ASP A 281 -27.59 1.38 13.80
CA ASP A 281 -26.89 0.10 13.57
C ASP A 281 -26.54 -0.14 12.10
N ASP A 282 -27.24 0.55 11.18
CA ASP A 282 -26.99 0.50 9.74
C ASP A 282 -25.86 1.43 9.25
N SER A 283 -25.23 2.19 10.17
CA SER A 283 -24.11 3.06 9.84
C SER A 283 -22.85 2.23 9.54
N SER A 284 -22.84 1.59 8.39
CA SER A 284 -21.69 0.80 7.90
C SER A 284 -21.47 1.03 6.41
N LEU A 285 -20.20 1.10 6.04
CA LEU A 285 -19.73 1.13 4.67
C LEU A 285 -18.88 -0.11 4.45
N CYS A 286 -19.24 -0.95 3.50
CA CYS A 286 -18.54 -2.17 3.19
C CYS A 286 -18.35 -2.28 1.68
N VAL A 287 -17.15 -2.63 1.25
CA VAL A 287 -16.79 -2.86 -0.14
C VAL A 287 -16.12 -4.22 -0.27
N GLU A 288 -16.74 -5.09 -1.07
CA GLU A 288 -16.10 -6.33 -1.54
C GLU A 288 -15.13 -5.97 -2.69
N VAL A 289 -13.86 -6.31 -2.54
CA VAL A 289 -12.77 -5.88 -3.42
C VAL A 289 -12.27 -6.99 -4.36
#